data_e17c2ced7d718993d5cec9e9bbd27e9b
#
_entry.id   e17c2ced7d718993d5cec9e9bbd27e9b
#
_cell.length_a   1.000
_cell.length_b   1.000
_cell.length_c   1.000
_cell.angle_alpha   90.00
_cell.angle_beta   90.00
_cell.angle_gamma   90.00
#
_symmetry.space_group_name_H-M   'P 1'
#
loop_
_entity.id
_entity.type
_entity.pdbx_description
1 polymer ?
#
loop_
_entity_poly.entity_id
_entity_poly.type
_entity_poly.pdbx_seq_one_letter_code
_entity_poly.pdbx_strand_id
1 'polypeptide(L)'
;MAAPKRVRSASSSASPVAENGGSTCAGSAKKRVRRSPTKEDEGVQPQIKDELDDDDGSDPRFRSVSTTAALERGREHTTFPHEMEQTPLARLYDAMRELSEVKAAKDEKPSKDGVVVYWMRNKDLRLEDNTALSYASAVAQEHSLPLIALHIFSLGDYKSHDRSPRRIDFQLRQLAYLRTEFDKLNIPLFTFTQSSKRKAIPRILCEKLAEWNAFGLYANIEYEVDELRRDTEVLERTRDAREKGGAWQGQVEFFKDFCIVAPGEILTKQGKPYSVYSPWQRAWAAHINSNLSSFMLPQNGPVIANSPSARSHPVLEPMFTHEVPSSLPGFELGSDKEKNDMTRLWPVGEGVTEGIMRRFLKTKMREAKFFEPPLEGDGNEVENPKKDSKIAKYTEGRNRVDWDGTSHISAYLAAGLISPRECVRAVYKVVGGKEVLAAWPRVCMSKPFNLKYDGTIEWATDDDESKFEAWKEGKTGFPIIDAAMRSLKAQGYMHNRCRMIAASFLCKDLLLDWRRGEKYFMQMLVDGDLGSNNGGWQWSASTGTDPMPYFRVFNPNSQSEKVDPNGIYIRHWVPELKSVKGKAIHNPSAALSKAEILKLGYVSPIVDHGKARAKAIDAYKEAAARG
;
A
#
# COMPACT_ATOMS: atom_id res chain seq x y z
N MET A 1 6.78 49.43 -42.88
CA MET A 1 8.17 49.76 -43.23
C MET A 1 8.99 48.53 -42.92
N ALA A 2 9.17 47.73 -43.88
CA ALA A 2 10.30 47.53 -44.78
C ALA A 2 11.36 46.57 -44.16
N ALA A 3 11.37 45.37 -44.69
CA ALA A 3 12.53 44.46 -44.71
C ALA A 3 13.64 45.04 -45.64
N PRO A 4 14.83 44.47 -45.80
CA PRO A 4 15.07 43.25 -46.59
C PRO A 4 16.25 42.37 -46.10
N LYS A 5 16.22 41.01 -46.31
CA LYS A 5 16.79 40.16 -47.37
C LYS A 5 18.30 40.29 -47.67
N ARG A 6 19.00 39.13 -47.58
CA ARG A 6 19.83 38.45 -48.62
C ARG A 6 20.67 37.31 -47.96
N VAL A 7 20.56 36.03 -48.29
CA VAL A 7 20.75 35.18 -49.48
C VAL A 7 22.23 35.03 -49.92
N ARG A 8 22.63 33.78 -49.99
CA ARG A 8 23.52 32.99 -50.88
C ARG A 8 24.61 32.24 -50.17
N SER A 9 25.07 31.04 -50.52
CA SER A 9 24.80 29.97 -51.53
C SER A 9 25.87 28.88 -51.28
N ALA A 10 25.51 27.62 -51.19
CA ALA A 10 25.64 26.53 -52.15
C ALA A 10 27.03 26.22 -52.76
N SER A 11 27.45 24.99 -52.62
CA SER A 11 28.06 24.06 -53.64
C SER A 11 28.54 22.78 -52.90
N SER A 12 28.04 21.57 -53.10
CA SER A 12 28.06 20.63 -54.24
C SER A 12 29.42 20.00 -54.48
N SER A 13 29.47 18.66 -54.36
CA SER A 13 30.00 17.64 -55.32
C SER A 13 30.20 16.31 -54.55
N ALA A 14 29.48 15.25 -54.78
CA ALA A 14 29.47 14.34 -55.90
C ALA A 14 30.46 13.16 -55.71
N SER A 15 29.88 11.97 -55.74
CA SER A 15 30.40 10.61 -55.69
C SER A 15 31.43 10.31 -56.82
N PRO A 16 32.09 9.14 -56.84
CA PRO A 16 31.47 7.99 -57.50
C PRO A 16 31.76 6.58 -56.93
N VAL A 17 30.93 5.70 -57.39
CA VAL A 17 30.82 4.24 -57.38
C VAL A 17 32.07 3.52 -57.92
N ALA A 18 32.40 2.32 -57.39
CA ALA A 18 32.90 1.19 -58.17
C ALA A 18 32.59 -0.14 -57.48
N GLU A 19 32.17 -1.06 -58.30
CA GLU A 19 31.71 -2.44 -58.04
C GLU A 19 32.83 -3.46 -57.86
N ASN A 20 32.39 -4.63 -57.38
CA ASN A 20 32.77 -6.00 -57.73
C ASN A 20 33.71 -6.77 -56.83
N GLY A 21 33.24 -7.96 -56.52
CA GLY A 21 34.05 -9.14 -56.31
C GLY A 21 33.53 -10.10 -55.23
N GLY A 22 32.69 -11.04 -55.59
CA GLY A 22 32.26 -12.11 -54.71
C GLY A 22 33.34 -13.15 -54.40
N SER A 23 33.25 -13.80 -53.29
CA SER A 23 33.61 -15.22 -53.13
C SER A 23 33.05 -15.78 -51.82
N THR A 24 32.42 -16.90 -51.96
CA THR A 24 31.97 -17.87 -50.96
C THR A 24 33.07 -18.31 -50.02
N CYS A 25 32.79 -18.43 -48.72
CA CYS A 25 33.13 -19.65 -47.97
C CYS A 25 32.48 -19.70 -46.56
N ALA A 26 31.95 -20.82 -46.29
CA ALA A 26 31.43 -21.47 -45.14
C ALA A 26 31.91 -21.09 -43.72
N GLY A 27 30.94 -21.05 -42.83
CA GLY A 27 30.91 -21.79 -41.57
C GLY A 27 31.90 -21.44 -40.46
N SER A 28 31.41 -20.88 -39.39
CA SER A 28 31.79 -21.36 -38.05
C SER A 28 30.85 -20.74 -36.97
N ALA A 29 29.94 -21.53 -36.47
CA ALA A 29 29.18 -21.23 -35.26
C ALA A 29 30.12 -21.30 -34.04
N LYS A 30 30.50 -20.17 -33.46
CA LYS A 30 31.16 -20.15 -32.16
C LYS A 30 30.13 -20.39 -31.07
N LYS A 31 30.08 -21.65 -30.58
CA LYS A 31 29.52 -22.03 -29.29
C LYS A 31 30.18 -21.17 -28.20
N ARG A 32 29.37 -20.36 -27.52
CA ARG A 32 29.73 -19.78 -26.21
C ARG A 32 29.78 -20.92 -25.20
N VAL A 33 30.95 -21.36 -24.86
CA VAL A 33 31.25 -22.26 -23.74
C VAL A 33 30.88 -21.54 -22.47
N ARG A 34 29.91 -22.06 -21.74
CA ARG A 34 29.66 -21.72 -20.33
C ARG A 34 30.87 -22.19 -19.54
N ARG A 35 31.72 -21.27 -19.07
CA ARG A 35 32.69 -21.55 -18.03
C ARG A 35 31.91 -21.77 -16.71
N SER A 36 32.04 -22.94 -16.15
CA SER A 36 31.73 -23.25 -14.76
C SER A 36 32.60 -22.38 -13.86
N PRO A 37 32.09 -21.85 -12.74
CA PRO A 37 32.93 -21.17 -11.77
C PRO A 37 33.84 -22.19 -11.11
N THR A 38 35.13 -21.92 -11.14
CA THR A 38 36.14 -22.61 -10.34
C THR A 38 35.84 -22.41 -8.85
N LYS A 39 35.98 -23.50 -8.11
CA LYS A 39 36.01 -23.49 -6.63
C LYS A 39 37.20 -22.65 -6.17
N GLU A 40 36.95 -21.52 -5.54
CA GLU A 40 37.84 -20.79 -4.64
C GLU A 40 37.18 -19.43 -4.35
N ASP A 41 36.24 -19.44 -3.42
CA ASP A 41 35.87 -18.35 -2.53
C ASP A 41 34.94 -18.92 -1.46
N GLU A 42 35.53 -19.74 -0.59
CA GLU A 42 34.91 -20.10 0.69
C GLU A 42 35.14 -18.94 1.68
N GLY A 43 34.38 -17.85 1.46
CA GLY A 43 34.18 -16.85 2.49
C GLY A 43 33.24 -17.41 3.55
N VAL A 44 33.76 -17.48 4.76
CA VAL A 44 33.12 -17.93 5.99
C VAL A 44 31.69 -17.44 6.09
N GLN A 45 30.73 -18.30 5.78
CA GLN A 45 29.33 -18.11 6.15
C GLN A 45 29.20 -18.46 7.63
N PRO A 46 28.57 -17.64 8.46
CA PRO A 46 28.16 -18.09 9.77
C PRO A 46 27.20 -19.26 9.61
N GLN A 47 27.62 -20.44 10.04
CA GLN A 47 26.76 -21.61 10.13
C GLN A 47 25.65 -21.30 11.14
N ILE A 48 24.46 -20.97 10.65
CA ILE A 48 23.24 -21.04 11.44
C ILE A 48 22.87 -22.53 11.45
N LYS A 49 23.12 -23.19 12.58
CA LYS A 49 22.70 -24.57 12.80
C LYS A 49 21.20 -24.67 12.65
N ASP A 50 20.77 -25.64 11.84
CA ASP A 50 19.38 -26.10 11.73
C ASP A 50 18.97 -26.85 13.02
N GLU A 51 18.71 -26.13 14.07
CA GLU A 51 18.00 -26.64 15.24
C GLU A 51 16.72 -25.82 15.37
N LEU A 52 15.69 -26.27 14.68
CA LEU A 52 14.30 -25.88 14.95
C LEU A 52 13.65 -27.05 15.67
N ASP A 53 13.92 -27.15 16.96
CA ASP A 53 13.09 -27.93 17.86
C ASP A 53 11.75 -27.25 18.06
N ASP A 54 10.70 -28.06 18.18
CA ASP A 54 9.32 -27.66 18.53
C ASP A 54 9.32 -27.01 19.91
N ASP A 55 9.57 -25.68 19.95
CA ASP A 55 9.49 -24.90 21.17
C ASP A 55 8.30 -23.93 21.11
N ASP A 56 7.63 -23.80 22.22
CA ASP A 56 6.38 -23.10 22.56
C ASP A 56 6.34 -21.57 22.28
N GLY A 57 7.02 -21.12 21.25
CA GLY A 57 7.05 -19.69 20.87
C GLY A 57 8.12 -18.86 21.58
N SER A 58 9.07 -19.47 22.25
CA SER A 58 10.10 -18.80 23.03
C SER A 58 11.52 -18.90 22.47
N ASP A 59 11.70 -18.67 21.16
CA ASP A 59 13.04 -18.56 20.56
C ASP A 59 13.85 -17.44 21.27
N PRO A 60 14.97 -17.78 21.94
CA PRO A 60 15.79 -16.79 22.67
C PRO A 60 16.26 -15.62 21.80
N ARG A 61 16.36 -15.83 20.49
CA ARG A 61 16.70 -14.78 19.51
C ARG A 61 15.64 -13.69 19.41
N PHE A 62 14.42 -13.96 19.89
CA PHE A 62 13.29 -13.03 19.89
C PHE A 62 12.91 -12.54 21.29
N ARG A 63 13.60 -13.01 22.36
CA ARG A 63 13.20 -12.78 23.76
C ARG A 63 13.70 -11.49 24.39
N SER A 64 14.67 -10.80 23.87
CA SER A 64 15.24 -9.66 24.62
C SER A 64 16.00 -8.64 23.79
N VAL A 65 15.37 -8.07 22.78
CA VAL A 65 15.82 -6.72 22.38
C VAL A 65 14.95 -5.75 23.15
N SER A 66 15.57 -4.87 23.90
CA SER A 66 14.88 -3.98 24.81
C SER A 66 13.85 -3.15 24.03
N THR A 67 12.71 -2.93 24.64
CA THR A 67 11.68 -1.97 24.22
C THR A 67 12.29 -0.64 23.80
N THR A 68 13.37 -0.24 24.47
CA THR A 68 14.22 0.90 24.19
C THR A 68 14.76 0.93 22.75
N ALA A 69 15.31 -0.18 22.23
CA ALA A 69 15.89 -0.19 20.88
C ALA A 69 14.84 -0.02 19.77
N ALA A 70 13.61 -0.54 19.95
CA ALA A 70 12.51 -0.31 19.02
C ALA A 70 12.06 1.15 19.03
N LEU A 71 11.97 1.75 20.21
CA LEU A 71 11.59 3.15 20.40
C LEU A 71 12.67 4.10 19.86
N GLU A 72 13.94 3.83 20.12
CA GLU A 72 15.06 4.60 19.57
C GLU A 72 15.02 4.60 18.04
N ARG A 73 14.87 3.43 17.43
CA ARG A 73 14.75 3.33 15.98
C ARG A 73 13.53 4.07 15.42
N GLY A 74 12.40 4.05 16.13
CA GLY A 74 11.21 4.82 15.75
C GLY A 74 11.44 6.32 15.78
N ARG A 75 12.37 6.79 16.63
CA ARG A 75 12.73 8.22 16.81
C ARG A 75 13.88 8.68 15.91
N GLU A 76 14.66 7.78 15.33
CA GLU A 76 15.77 8.15 14.46
C GLU A 76 15.30 9.05 13.32
N HIS A 77 15.86 10.25 13.23
CA HIS A 77 15.59 11.17 12.15
C HIS A 77 16.47 10.85 10.95
N THR A 78 15.86 10.68 9.80
CA THR A 78 16.59 10.47 8.55
C THR A 78 17.12 11.82 8.06
N THR A 79 18.44 11.95 7.90
CA THR A 79 19.06 13.09 7.20
C THR A 79 18.87 12.91 5.70
N PHE A 80 18.33 13.92 5.03
CA PHE A 80 18.11 13.88 3.59
C PHE A 80 19.22 14.61 2.84
N PRO A 81 19.64 14.11 1.66
CA PRO A 81 20.47 14.88 0.74
C PRO A 81 19.76 16.17 0.32
N HIS A 82 20.52 17.20 -0.03
CA HIS A 82 20.03 18.53 -0.43
C HIS A 82 18.87 18.51 -1.45
N GLU A 83 18.88 17.57 -2.42
CA GLU A 83 17.81 17.41 -3.41
C GLU A 83 16.46 16.97 -2.81
N MET A 84 16.44 16.46 -1.58
CA MET A 84 15.24 16.01 -0.88
C MET A 84 14.80 16.96 0.25
N GLU A 85 15.58 17.99 0.58
CA GLU A 85 15.32 18.93 1.68
C GLU A 85 13.99 19.67 1.56
N GLN A 86 13.47 19.83 0.34
CA GLN A 86 12.19 20.49 0.09
C GLN A 86 10.99 19.54 0.12
N THR A 87 11.17 18.25 0.40
CA THR A 87 10.05 17.32 0.47
C THR A 87 9.23 17.52 1.75
N PRO A 88 7.92 17.25 1.74
CA PRO A 88 7.09 17.32 2.95
C PRO A 88 7.62 16.45 4.10
N LEU A 89 8.25 15.32 3.79
CA LEU A 89 8.84 14.44 4.80
C LEU A 89 10.11 15.06 5.43
N ALA A 90 10.98 15.65 4.61
CA ALA A 90 12.15 16.37 5.13
C ALA A 90 11.71 17.55 6.03
N ARG A 91 10.71 18.31 5.58
CA ARG A 91 10.16 19.42 6.38
C ARG A 91 9.57 18.95 7.72
N LEU A 92 8.92 17.78 7.74
CA LEU A 92 8.45 17.20 9.00
C LEU A 92 9.61 16.91 9.96
N TYR A 93 10.69 16.29 9.49
CA TYR A 93 11.86 16.00 10.33
C TYR A 93 12.59 17.28 10.76
N ASP A 94 12.65 18.29 9.90
CA ASP A 94 13.19 19.60 10.27
C ASP A 94 12.36 20.25 11.38
N ALA A 95 11.04 20.23 11.25
CA ALA A 95 10.14 20.78 12.27
C ALA A 95 10.24 20.03 13.61
N MET A 96 10.45 18.70 13.57
CA MET A 96 10.71 17.90 14.79
C MET A 96 12.02 18.33 15.45
N ARG A 97 13.11 18.53 14.68
CA ARG A 97 14.38 19.01 15.19
C ARG A 97 14.26 20.43 15.75
N GLU A 98 13.67 21.36 14.99
CA GLU A 98 13.44 22.74 15.42
C GLU A 98 12.65 22.80 16.74
N LEU A 99 11.62 21.97 16.90
CA LEU A 99 10.85 21.90 18.13
C LEU A 99 11.67 21.36 19.31
N SER A 100 12.58 20.40 19.07
CA SER A 100 13.44 19.85 20.12
C SER A 100 14.48 20.86 20.65
N GLU A 101 14.85 21.85 19.84
CA GLU A 101 15.80 22.93 20.23
C GLU A 101 15.12 24.01 21.10
N VAL A 102 13.80 24.14 21.02
CA VAL A 102 13.02 25.06 21.84
C VAL A 102 12.56 24.37 23.12
N LYS A 103 13.07 24.81 24.27
CA LYS A 103 12.69 24.25 25.58
C LYS A 103 11.17 24.28 25.75
N ALA A 104 10.60 23.15 26.15
CA ALA A 104 9.23 23.13 26.62
C ALA A 104 9.14 23.97 27.90
N ALA A 105 8.13 24.82 28.05
CA ALA A 105 7.90 25.56 29.30
C ALA A 105 7.65 24.59 30.49
N LYS A 106 7.49 23.33 30.22
CA LYS A 106 7.28 22.22 31.17
C LYS A 106 8.45 21.21 31.17
N ASP A 107 9.71 21.65 31.19
CA ASP A 107 10.78 20.89 31.87
C ASP A 107 10.51 20.79 33.39
N GLU A 108 9.44 21.45 33.84
CA GLU A 108 8.83 21.34 35.16
C GLU A 108 7.92 20.07 35.18
N LYS A 109 7.85 19.47 36.37
CA LYS A 109 7.02 18.27 36.59
C LYS A 109 5.61 18.44 36.00
N PRO A 110 5.10 17.44 35.26
CA PRO A 110 3.76 17.52 34.70
C PRO A 110 2.72 17.83 35.79
N SER A 111 1.68 18.56 35.40
CA SER A 111 0.56 18.81 36.30
C SER A 111 -0.06 17.46 36.76
N LYS A 112 -0.48 17.39 38.02
CA LYS A 112 -1.14 16.17 38.55
C LYS A 112 -2.42 15.80 37.79
N ASP A 113 -3.09 16.81 37.20
CA ASP A 113 -4.31 16.63 36.40
C ASP A 113 -4.01 16.61 34.89
N GLY A 114 -2.76 16.36 34.52
CA GLY A 114 -2.34 16.25 33.14
C GLY A 114 -2.64 14.88 32.54
N VAL A 115 -2.63 14.79 31.22
CA VAL A 115 -2.85 13.55 30.47
C VAL A 115 -1.77 13.35 29.40
N VAL A 116 -1.57 12.11 28.98
CA VAL A 116 -0.76 11.76 27.79
C VAL A 116 -1.69 11.40 26.66
N VAL A 117 -1.44 11.87 25.44
CA VAL A 117 -2.32 11.65 24.30
C VAL A 117 -1.58 10.84 23.22
N TYR A 118 -2.08 9.66 22.90
CA TYR A 118 -1.72 8.93 21.70
C TYR A 118 -2.73 9.26 20.60
N TRP A 119 -2.27 9.87 19.51
CA TRP A 119 -3.10 10.16 18.36
C TRP A 119 -3.06 9.01 17.35
N MET A 120 -4.05 8.10 17.44
CA MET A 120 -4.25 6.98 16.54
C MET A 120 -4.58 7.46 15.13
N ARG A 121 -3.90 6.90 14.14
CA ARG A 121 -4.05 7.25 12.72
C ARG A 121 -5.02 6.31 11.99
N ASN A 122 -5.23 6.58 10.69
CA ASN A 122 -5.99 5.70 9.81
C ASN A 122 -5.25 4.41 9.41
N LYS A 123 -3.96 4.29 9.78
CA LYS A 123 -3.06 3.21 9.36
C LYS A 123 -2.37 2.49 10.51
N ASP A 124 -2.84 2.69 11.73
CA ASP A 124 -2.30 2.03 12.92
C ASP A 124 -3.39 1.57 13.90
N LEU A 125 -4.51 1.07 13.36
CA LEU A 125 -5.67 0.63 14.14
C LEU A 125 -5.41 -0.69 14.87
N ARG A 126 -4.43 -0.70 15.79
CA ARG A 126 -4.00 -1.85 16.59
C ARG A 126 -3.40 -1.44 17.92
N LEU A 127 -3.41 -2.36 18.87
CA LEU A 127 -2.72 -2.21 20.15
C LEU A 127 -1.27 -2.73 20.09
N GLU A 128 -1.08 -3.88 19.46
CA GLU A 128 0.19 -4.59 19.43
C GLU A 128 1.16 -4.00 18.40
N ASP A 129 2.48 -4.08 18.73
CA ASP A 129 3.57 -3.60 17.88
C ASP A 129 3.33 -2.21 17.28
N ASN A 130 2.81 -1.27 18.08
CA ASN A 130 2.49 0.11 17.72
C ASN A 130 3.47 1.05 18.42
N THR A 131 4.37 1.66 17.65
CA THR A 131 5.51 2.42 18.19
C THR A 131 5.08 3.63 19.00
N ALA A 132 4.22 4.49 18.46
CA ALA A 132 3.77 5.69 19.17
C ALA A 132 2.93 5.38 20.41
N LEU A 133 2.06 4.38 20.31
CA LEU A 133 1.21 3.96 21.45
C LEU A 133 2.05 3.37 22.59
N SER A 134 3.01 2.52 22.26
CA SER A 134 3.93 1.94 23.25
C SER A 134 4.76 3.03 23.94
N TYR A 135 5.25 4.01 23.18
CA TYR A 135 5.98 5.14 23.72
C TYR A 135 5.10 6.03 24.61
N ALA A 136 3.91 6.40 24.14
CA ALA A 136 2.95 7.18 24.92
C ALA A 136 2.58 6.48 26.24
N SER A 137 2.43 5.16 26.20
CA SER A 137 2.18 4.35 27.40
C SER A 137 3.36 4.39 28.38
N ALA A 138 4.60 4.31 27.89
CA ALA A 138 5.79 4.42 28.73
C ALA A 138 5.90 5.80 29.39
N VAL A 139 5.68 6.88 28.64
CA VAL A 139 5.66 8.25 29.17
C VAL A 139 4.56 8.44 30.23
N ALA A 140 3.38 7.89 29.98
CA ALA A 140 2.27 7.94 30.94
C ALA A 140 2.66 7.27 32.28
N GLN A 141 3.32 6.12 32.23
CA GLN A 141 3.80 5.43 33.41
C GLN A 141 4.91 6.19 34.13
N GLU A 142 5.90 6.69 33.40
CA GLU A 142 7.04 7.45 33.96
C GLU A 142 6.55 8.65 34.76
N HIS A 143 5.55 9.35 34.24
CA HIS A 143 5.02 10.56 34.88
C HIS A 143 3.78 10.31 35.76
N SER A 144 3.33 9.07 35.89
CA SER A 144 2.11 8.70 36.61
C SER A 144 0.86 9.46 36.11
N LEU A 145 0.77 9.70 34.81
CA LEU A 145 -0.34 10.34 34.12
C LEU A 145 -1.21 9.31 33.39
N PRO A 146 -2.52 9.55 33.25
CA PRO A 146 -3.36 8.69 32.44
C PRO A 146 -3.13 8.92 30.93
N LEU A 147 -3.22 7.84 30.16
CA LEU A 147 -3.16 7.82 28.71
C LEU A 147 -4.56 7.92 28.10
N ILE A 148 -4.72 8.73 27.06
CA ILE A 148 -5.89 8.82 26.18
C ILE A 148 -5.49 8.33 24.78
N ALA A 149 -6.30 7.48 24.16
CA ALA A 149 -6.26 7.20 22.73
C ALA A 149 -7.23 8.13 22.00
N LEU A 150 -6.74 8.90 21.03
CA LEU A 150 -7.52 9.86 20.26
C LEU A 150 -7.58 9.42 18.79
N HIS A 151 -8.78 9.43 18.17
CA HIS A 151 -8.92 9.30 16.72
C HIS A 151 -9.77 10.41 16.13
N ILE A 152 -9.32 10.99 15.00
CA ILE A 152 -9.99 12.11 14.34
C ILE A 152 -10.49 11.67 12.98
N PHE A 153 -11.81 11.71 12.77
CA PHE A 153 -12.43 11.50 11.46
C PHE A 153 -12.43 12.83 10.69
N SER A 154 -11.62 12.89 9.64
CA SER A 154 -11.56 14.05 8.74
C SER A 154 -12.37 13.80 7.47
N LEU A 155 -13.63 14.22 7.46
CA LEU A 155 -14.52 14.03 6.30
C LEU A 155 -13.99 14.75 5.07
N GLY A 156 -13.33 15.91 5.25
CA GLY A 156 -12.71 16.66 4.17
C GLY A 156 -11.58 15.88 3.49
N ASP A 157 -10.72 15.23 4.27
CA ASP A 157 -9.62 14.40 3.74
C ASP A 157 -10.17 13.15 3.06
N TYR A 158 -11.13 12.46 3.71
CA TYR A 158 -11.75 11.28 3.12
C TYR A 158 -12.37 11.54 1.76
N LYS A 159 -13.06 12.68 1.60
CA LYS A 159 -13.60 13.14 0.32
C LYS A 159 -12.52 13.48 -0.70
N SER A 160 -11.50 14.24 -0.27
CA SER A 160 -10.42 14.68 -1.16
C SER A 160 -9.55 13.53 -1.68
N HIS A 161 -9.45 12.47 -0.87
CA HIS A 161 -8.67 11.27 -1.18
C HIS A 161 -9.52 10.13 -1.73
N ASP A 162 -10.76 10.40 -2.14
CA ASP A 162 -11.67 9.42 -2.73
C ASP A 162 -11.82 8.13 -1.89
N ARG A 163 -11.85 8.25 -0.54
CA ARG A 163 -11.94 7.09 0.35
C ARG A 163 -13.24 6.33 0.14
N SER A 164 -13.11 5.01 0.04
CA SER A 164 -14.27 4.11 -0.11
C SER A 164 -15.14 4.08 1.16
N PRO A 165 -16.48 4.14 1.06
CA PRO A 165 -17.36 3.85 2.18
C PRO A 165 -17.09 2.49 2.84
N ARG A 166 -16.71 1.47 2.06
CA ARG A 166 -16.35 0.14 2.55
C ARG A 166 -15.11 0.15 3.42
N ARG A 167 -14.10 0.97 3.07
CA ARG A 167 -12.93 1.17 3.89
C ARG A 167 -13.28 1.89 5.19
N ILE A 168 -14.12 2.90 5.13
CA ILE A 168 -14.57 3.63 6.33
C ILE A 168 -15.36 2.70 7.25
N ASP A 169 -16.31 1.92 6.75
CA ASP A 169 -17.02 0.90 7.51
C ASP A 169 -16.07 -0.09 8.20
N PHE A 170 -15.08 -0.61 7.45
CA PHE A 170 -14.08 -1.51 8.01
C PHE A 170 -13.29 -0.87 9.16
N GLN A 171 -12.88 0.40 9.02
CA GLN A 171 -12.18 1.14 10.06
C GLN A 171 -13.06 1.42 11.29
N LEU A 172 -14.32 1.80 11.09
CA LEU A 172 -15.27 2.04 12.19
C LEU A 172 -15.53 0.78 13.02
N ARG A 173 -15.71 -0.36 12.36
CA ARG A 173 -15.86 -1.66 13.06
C ARG A 173 -14.60 -2.03 13.86
N GLN A 174 -13.42 -1.78 13.32
CA GLN A 174 -12.16 -2.01 14.05
C GLN A 174 -12.01 -1.03 15.22
N LEU A 175 -12.36 0.24 15.05
CA LEU A 175 -12.32 1.21 16.16
C LEU A 175 -13.32 0.87 17.26
N ALA A 176 -14.51 0.39 16.92
CA ALA A 176 -15.48 -0.08 17.90
C ALA A 176 -14.94 -1.28 18.71
N TYR A 177 -14.25 -2.22 18.03
CA TYR A 177 -13.54 -3.30 18.72
C TYR A 177 -12.42 -2.76 19.62
N LEU A 178 -11.56 -1.89 19.09
CA LEU A 178 -10.45 -1.32 19.86
C LEU A 178 -10.94 -0.53 21.08
N ARG A 179 -12.09 0.14 20.99
CA ARG A 179 -12.68 0.82 22.13
C ARG A 179 -12.89 -0.15 23.31
N THR A 180 -13.37 -1.36 23.02
CA THR A 180 -13.57 -2.38 24.08
C THR A 180 -12.25 -2.88 24.65
N GLU A 181 -11.21 -3.01 23.82
CA GLU A 181 -9.88 -3.44 24.27
C GLU A 181 -9.19 -2.35 25.11
N PHE A 182 -9.25 -1.10 24.69
CA PHE A 182 -8.75 0.03 25.47
C PHE A 182 -9.50 0.20 26.81
N ASP A 183 -10.81 -0.02 26.81
CA ASP A 183 -11.62 0.05 28.04
C ASP A 183 -11.18 -0.97 29.10
N LYS A 184 -10.78 -2.18 28.69
CA LYS A 184 -10.18 -3.18 29.60
C LYS A 184 -8.88 -2.69 30.26
N LEU A 185 -8.19 -1.76 29.60
CA LEU A 185 -6.95 -1.14 30.09
C LEU A 185 -7.23 0.18 30.84
N ASN A 186 -8.46 0.55 31.12
CA ASN A 186 -8.86 1.85 31.66
C ASN A 186 -8.33 3.04 30.81
N ILE A 187 -8.16 2.86 29.51
CA ILE A 187 -7.75 3.88 28.55
C ILE A 187 -8.98 4.26 27.72
N PRO A 188 -9.47 5.50 27.74
CA PRO A 188 -10.57 5.88 26.86
C PRO A 188 -10.07 6.02 25.42
N LEU A 189 -10.84 5.47 24.45
CA LEU A 189 -10.71 5.80 23.04
C LEU A 189 -11.70 6.90 22.70
N PHE A 190 -11.22 8.12 22.62
CA PHE A 190 -12.03 9.28 22.25
C PHE A 190 -11.97 9.54 20.75
N THR A 191 -13.12 9.71 20.11
CA THR A 191 -13.20 10.02 18.69
C THR A 191 -13.99 11.30 18.46
N PHE A 192 -13.61 12.09 17.45
CA PHE A 192 -14.48 13.17 17.00
C PHE A 192 -14.41 13.34 15.49
N THR A 193 -15.48 13.88 14.92
CA THR A 193 -15.61 14.11 13.49
C THR A 193 -15.39 15.58 13.16
N GLN A 194 -14.41 15.84 12.30
CA GLN A 194 -14.15 17.16 11.75
C GLN A 194 -14.77 17.24 10.35
N SER A 195 -15.86 17.98 10.23
CA SER A 195 -16.61 18.15 8.98
C SER A 195 -16.14 19.34 8.14
N SER A 196 -15.47 20.32 8.76
CA SER A 196 -15.00 21.53 8.11
C SER A 196 -13.64 21.32 7.41
N LYS A 197 -13.03 22.40 6.97
CA LYS A 197 -11.76 22.39 6.23
C LYS A 197 -10.70 21.59 6.98
N ARG A 198 -10.09 20.59 6.32
CA ARG A 198 -9.00 19.75 6.86
C ARG A 198 -7.84 20.54 7.49
N LYS A 199 -7.52 21.72 6.93
CA LYS A 199 -6.52 22.67 7.48
C LYS A 199 -6.84 23.16 8.90
N ALA A 200 -8.04 22.93 9.42
CA ALA A 200 -8.39 23.29 10.78
C ALA A 200 -7.93 22.25 11.83
N ILE A 201 -7.59 21.02 11.40
CA ILE A 201 -7.22 19.93 12.34
C ILE A 201 -6.04 20.31 13.25
N PRO A 202 -4.91 20.85 12.77
CA PRO A 202 -3.79 21.20 13.65
C PRO A 202 -4.19 22.19 14.74
N ARG A 203 -4.95 23.22 14.40
CA ARG A 203 -5.45 24.21 15.35
C ARG A 203 -6.39 23.58 16.39
N ILE A 204 -7.41 22.84 15.93
CA ILE A 204 -8.40 22.20 16.81
C ILE A 204 -7.71 21.20 17.73
N LEU A 205 -6.74 20.45 17.22
CA LEU A 205 -5.98 19.50 18.03
C LEU A 205 -5.20 20.21 19.12
N CYS A 206 -4.46 21.29 18.82
CA CYS A 206 -3.73 22.07 19.81
C CYS A 206 -4.69 22.69 20.87
N GLU A 207 -5.87 23.16 20.47
CA GLU A 207 -6.91 23.64 21.38
C GLU A 207 -7.40 22.53 22.34
N LYS A 208 -7.65 21.33 21.82
CA LYS A 208 -8.03 20.17 22.62
C LYS A 208 -6.94 19.72 23.59
N LEU A 209 -5.69 19.73 23.14
CA LEU A 209 -4.54 19.39 23.98
C LEU A 209 -4.37 20.39 25.13
N ALA A 210 -4.64 21.68 24.88
CA ALA A 210 -4.67 22.70 25.93
C ALA A 210 -5.83 22.48 26.93
N GLU A 211 -7.04 22.21 26.41
CA GLU A 211 -8.23 21.92 27.21
C GLU A 211 -8.02 20.71 28.15
N TRP A 212 -7.34 19.68 27.66
CA TRP A 212 -7.05 18.46 28.42
C TRP A 212 -5.80 18.57 29.30
N ASN A 213 -5.13 19.70 29.31
CA ASN A 213 -3.85 19.87 30.00
C ASN A 213 -2.84 18.78 29.59
N ALA A 214 -2.79 18.46 28.29
CA ALA A 214 -1.98 17.35 27.78
C ALA A 214 -0.47 17.63 28.00
N PHE A 215 0.22 16.68 28.63
CA PHE A 215 1.67 16.69 28.79
C PHE A 215 2.38 16.51 27.45
N GLY A 216 1.87 15.58 26.62
CA GLY A 216 2.44 15.32 25.30
C GLY A 216 1.47 14.67 24.33
N LEU A 217 1.79 14.80 23.05
CA LEU A 217 1.11 14.20 21.91
C LEU A 217 2.09 13.28 21.18
N TYR A 218 1.69 12.03 21.01
CA TYR A 218 2.49 10.99 20.37
C TYR A 218 1.72 10.32 19.25
N ALA A 219 2.32 10.19 18.05
CA ALA A 219 1.65 9.59 16.92
C ALA A 219 2.63 8.94 15.94
N ASN A 220 2.15 8.00 15.13
CA ASN A 220 2.94 7.44 14.03
C ASN A 220 2.84 8.31 12.77
N ILE A 221 3.92 8.38 11.99
CA ILE A 221 3.99 9.14 10.75
C ILE A 221 3.14 8.47 9.68
N GLU A 222 2.21 9.20 9.08
CA GLU A 222 1.58 8.86 7.80
C GLU A 222 2.34 9.58 6.68
N TYR A 223 2.72 8.84 5.62
CA TYR A 223 3.64 9.34 4.60
C TYR A 223 2.97 10.01 3.40
N GLU A 224 1.66 10.19 3.42
CA GLU A 224 0.94 10.99 2.43
C GLU A 224 1.23 12.48 2.61
N VAL A 225 1.26 13.21 1.51
CA VAL A 225 1.70 14.62 1.50
C VAL A 225 0.86 15.52 2.41
N ASP A 226 -0.45 15.30 2.40
CA ASP A 226 -1.37 16.13 3.19
C ASP A 226 -1.28 15.84 4.68
N GLU A 227 -1.05 14.57 5.03
CA GLU A 227 -0.82 14.11 6.40
C GLU A 227 0.52 14.65 6.93
N LEU A 228 1.58 14.59 6.13
CA LEU A 228 2.89 15.16 6.49
C LEU A 228 2.81 16.67 6.73
N ARG A 229 2.10 17.41 5.87
CA ARG A 229 1.89 18.85 6.04
C ARG A 229 1.06 19.18 7.29
N ARG A 230 0.04 18.39 7.58
CA ARG A 230 -0.78 18.51 8.78
C ARG A 230 0.07 18.32 10.04
N ASP A 231 0.89 17.29 10.06
CA ASP A 231 1.74 16.95 11.19
C ASP A 231 2.85 17.99 11.38
N THR A 232 3.43 18.49 10.29
CA THR A 232 4.38 19.62 10.32
C THR A 232 3.73 20.87 10.94
N GLU A 233 2.50 21.21 10.55
CA GLU A 233 1.79 22.36 11.11
C GLU A 233 1.51 22.20 12.63
N VAL A 234 1.26 20.98 13.12
CA VAL A 234 1.14 20.74 14.59
C VAL A 234 2.45 21.08 15.30
N LEU A 235 3.60 20.64 14.77
CA LEU A 235 4.92 20.95 15.34
C LEU A 235 5.22 22.45 15.32
N GLU A 236 4.97 23.12 14.20
CA GLU A 236 5.18 24.56 14.05
C GLU A 236 4.31 25.36 15.01
N ARG A 237 3.04 25.01 15.17
CA ARG A 237 2.13 25.65 16.13
C ARG A 237 2.59 25.45 17.57
N THR A 238 3.08 24.26 17.89
CA THR A 238 3.61 23.98 19.24
C THR A 238 4.88 24.75 19.51
N ARG A 239 5.81 24.83 18.52
CA ARG A 239 7.02 25.65 18.61
C ARG A 239 6.68 27.12 18.83
N ASP A 240 5.80 27.67 17.99
CA ASP A 240 5.36 29.08 18.10
C ASP A 240 4.72 29.36 19.46
N ALA A 241 3.94 28.40 20.01
CA ALA A 241 3.35 28.53 21.34
C ALA A 241 4.42 28.54 22.44
N ARG A 242 5.48 27.73 22.35
CA ARG A 242 6.59 27.72 23.29
C ARG A 242 7.38 29.04 23.27
N GLU A 243 7.61 29.57 22.07
CA GLU A 243 8.38 30.82 21.90
C GLU A 243 7.60 32.08 22.30
N LYS A 244 6.28 32.10 22.03
CA LYS A 244 5.43 33.30 22.15
C LYS A 244 4.44 33.27 23.31
N GLY A 245 4.41 32.17 24.09
CA GLY A 245 3.47 32.02 25.20
C GLY A 245 2.04 31.62 24.76
N GLY A 246 1.89 30.61 23.92
CA GLY A 246 0.60 30.12 23.46
C GLY A 246 -0.10 29.16 24.42
N ALA A 247 -1.31 28.73 24.07
CA ALA A 247 -2.20 27.96 24.93
C ALA A 247 -1.67 26.55 25.30
N TRP A 248 -0.98 25.88 24.37
CA TRP A 248 -0.41 24.54 24.61
C TRP A 248 1.05 24.48 24.18
N GLN A 249 1.90 24.02 25.08
CA GLN A 249 3.36 24.00 24.95
C GLN A 249 3.95 22.62 25.26
N GLY A 250 3.13 21.57 25.19
CA GLY A 250 3.51 20.21 25.56
C GLY A 250 4.50 19.56 24.58
N GLN A 251 4.84 18.30 24.84
CA GLN A 251 5.71 17.52 23.97
C GLN A 251 4.98 17.04 22.73
N VAL A 252 5.65 16.98 21.58
CA VAL A 252 5.12 16.37 20.34
C VAL A 252 6.20 15.49 19.75
N GLU A 253 5.88 14.21 19.54
CA GLU A 253 6.77 13.30 18.85
C GLU A 253 6.02 12.45 17.83
N PHE A 254 6.64 12.27 16.65
CA PHE A 254 6.15 11.42 15.58
C PHE A 254 7.12 10.27 15.29
N PHE A 255 6.61 9.06 15.11
CA PHE A 255 7.40 7.84 15.04
C PHE A 255 7.28 7.14 13.70
N LYS A 256 8.39 6.55 13.24
CA LYS A 256 8.39 5.61 12.11
C LYS A 256 7.75 4.31 12.56
N ASP A 257 6.68 3.90 11.89
CA ASP A 257 5.94 2.68 12.24
C ASP A 257 5.39 1.94 11.02
N PHE A 258 4.83 2.66 10.06
CA PHE A 258 4.09 2.12 8.93
C PHE A 258 4.96 1.34 7.93
N CYS A 259 6.26 1.58 7.87
CA CYS A 259 7.21 0.90 7.00
C CYS A 259 8.29 0.19 7.81
N ILE A 260 8.80 -0.95 7.32
CA ILE A 260 9.95 -1.63 7.92
C ILE A 260 11.20 -0.75 7.76
N VAL A 261 11.39 -0.20 6.57
CA VAL A 261 12.41 0.78 6.23
C VAL A 261 11.67 2.04 5.80
N ALA A 262 11.90 3.14 6.48
CA ALA A 262 11.18 4.38 6.21
C ALA A 262 11.58 4.99 4.85
N PRO A 263 10.68 5.74 4.22
CA PRO A 263 11.02 6.51 3.01
C PRO A 263 12.23 7.42 3.25
N GLY A 264 13.16 7.42 2.30
CA GLY A 264 14.39 8.22 2.39
C GLY A 264 15.60 7.49 3.01
N GLU A 265 15.42 6.37 3.71
CA GLU A 265 16.54 5.60 4.29
C GLU A 265 17.37 4.86 3.23
N ILE A 266 16.77 4.49 2.10
CA ILE A 266 17.46 3.79 1.01
C ILE A 266 17.52 4.68 -0.22
N LEU A 267 18.73 5.12 -0.55
CA LEU A 267 19.03 5.98 -1.68
C LEU A 267 20.03 5.33 -2.63
N THR A 268 20.10 5.81 -3.86
CA THR A 268 21.15 5.46 -4.81
C THR A 268 22.51 5.96 -4.32
N LYS A 269 23.60 5.51 -4.93
CA LYS A 269 24.95 6.00 -4.62
C LYS A 269 25.13 7.52 -4.82
N GLN A 270 24.24 8.14 -5.60
CA GLN A 270 24.19 9.59 -5.83
C GLN A 270 23.26 10.33 -4.86
N GLY A 271 22.75 9.66 -3.81
CA GLY A 271 21.81 10.27 -2.84
C GLY A 271 20.39 10.47 -3.37
N LYS A 272 20.03 9.90 -4.52
CA LYS A 272 18.71 10.07 -5.14
C LYS A 272 17.78 8.89 -4.81
N PRO A 273 16.45 9.12 -4.75
CA PRO A 273 15.48 8.02 -4.67
C PRO A 273 15.61 7.06 -5.85
N TYR A 274 15.39 5.79 -5.60
CA TYR A 274 15.28 4.81 -6.67
C TYR A 274 14.01 5.03 -7.50
N SER A 275 14.14 4.96 -8.82
CA SER A 275 13.03 5.05 -9.77
C SER A 275 12.67 3.71 -10.42
N VAL A 276 13.45 2.64 -10.16
CA VAL A 276 13.28 1.29 -10.71
C VAL A 276 13.24 0.29 -9.56
N TYR A 277 12.23 -0.59 -9.58
CA TYR A 277 11.97 -1.54 -8.50
C TYR A 277 13.11 -2.52 -8.23
N SER A 278 13.65 -3.19 -9.26
CA SER A 278 14.61 -4.28 -9.05
C SER A 278 15.93 -3.84 -8.39
N PRO A 279 16.55 -2.69 -8.75
CA PRO A 279 17.70 -2.16 -8.01
C PRO A 279 17.34 -1.78 -6.58
N TRP A 280 16.16 -1.15 -6.38
CA TRP A 280 15.68 -0.78 -5.05
C TRP A 280 15.46 -2.01 -4.17
N GLN A 281 14.81 -3.06 -4.68
CA GLN A 281 14.60 -4.31 -3.95
C GLN A 281 15.91 -4.93 -3.46
N ARG A 282 16.95 -4.95 -4.31
CA ARG A 282 18.27 -5.46 -3.91
C ARG A 282 18.90 -4.62 -2.81
N ALA A 283 18.81 -3.29 -2.90
CA ALA A 283 19.31 -2.38 -1.89
C ALA A 283 18.55 -2.53 -0.56
N TRP A 284 17.23 -2.65 -0.63
CA TRP A 284 16.35 -2.89 0.52
C TRP A 284 16.68 -4.22 1.22
N ALA A 285 16.81 -5.29 0.44
CA ALA A 285 17.20 -6.59 0.96
C ALA A 285 18.58 -6.57 1.63
N ALA A 286 19.56 -5.92 1.00
CA ALA A 286 20.90 -5.76 1.56
C ALA A 286 20.88 -4.95 2.87
N HIS A 287 20.11 -3.85 2.90
CA HIS A 287 19.96 -3.00 4.07
C HIS A 287 19.35 -3.75 5.27
N ILE A 288 18.28 -4.52 5.06
CA ILE A 288 17.68 -5.34 6.12
C ILE A 288 18.63 -6.43 6.58
N ASN A 289 19.28 -7.15 5.64
CA ASN A 289 20.16 -8.25 5.99
C ASN A 289 21.43 -7.80 6.73
N SER A 290 21.91 -6.57 6.50
CA SER A 290 23.08 -6.03 7.22
C SER A 290 22.80 -5.77 8.70
N ASN A 291 21.53 -5.59 9.06
CA ASN A 291 21.13 -5.36 10.45
C ASN A 291 19.76 -6.00 10.76
N LEU A 292 19.67 -7.31 10.53
CA LEU A 292 18.42 -8.04 10.65
C LEU A 292 17.79 -7.91 12.06
N SER A 293 18.63 -7.91 13.10
CA SER A 293 18.16 -7.77 14.48
C SER A 293 17.42 -6.45 14.70
N SER A 294 17.93 -5.32 14.19
CA SER A 294 17.28 -4.02 14.40
C SER A 294 15.95 -3.88 13.64
N PHE A 295 15.78 -4.60 12.52
CA PHE A 295 14.56 -4.52 11.72
C PHE A 295 13.50 -5.55 12.11
N MET A 296 13.92 -6.70 12.58
CA MET A 296 13.05 -7.87 12.79
C MET A 296 12.71 -8.14 14.24
N LEU A 297 13.63 -7.83 15.15
CA LEU A 297 13.50 -8.23 16.57
C LEU A 297 12.79 -7.22 17.46
N PRO A 298 12.89 -5.90 17.28
CA PRO A 298 12.25 -4.99 18.19
C PRO A 298 10.73 -5.13 18.06
N GLN A 299 10.13 -5.78 19.04
CA GLN A 299 8.71 -5.70 19.27
C GLN A 299 8.49 -4.57 20.27
N ASN A 300 7.57 -3.66 19.94
CA ASN A 300 7.20 -2.61 20.87
C ASN A 300 6.63 -3.22 22.16
N GLY A 301 6.90 -2.59 23.28
CA GLY A 301 6.39 -3.06 24.59
C GLY A 301 4.86 -3.06 24.64
N PRO A 302 4.28 -3.82 25.55
CA PRO A 302 2.85 -3.86 25.76
C PRO A 302 2.35 -2.48 26.22
N VAL A 303 1.11 -2.18 25.88
CA VAL A 303 0.39 -1.02 26.43
C VAL A 303 0.06 -1.32 27.88
N ILE A 304 0.46 -0.42 28.78
CA ILE A 304 0.21 -0.57 30.21
C ILE A 304 -1.12 0.11 30.56
N ALA A 305 -1.93 -0.58 31.34
CA ALA A 305 -3.23 -0.05 31.77
C ALA A 305 -3.07 1.24 32.60
N ASN A 306 -3.98 2.17 32.42
CA ASN A 306 -4.12 3.28 33.34
C ASN A 306 -4.52 2.76 34.74
N SER A 307 -4.18 3.53 35.78
CA SER A 307 -4.73 3.30 37.11
C SER A 307 -6.28 3.30 37.07
N PRO A 308 -6.97 2.49 37.89
CA PRO A 308 -8.43 2.53 37.99
C PRO A 308 -9.00 3.92 38.30
N SER A 309 -8.23 4.80 38.95
CA SER A 309 -8.58 6.20 39.22
C SER A 309 -8.75 7.05 37.94
N ALA A 310 -8.22 6.61 36.80
CA ALA A 310 -8.42 7.27 35.52
C ALA A 310 -9.91 7.38 35.13
N ARG A 311 -10.75 6.44 35.59
CA ARG A 311 -12.20 6.49 35.34
C ARG A 311 -12.93 7.63 36.06
N SER A 312 -12.32 8.19 37.09
CA SER A 312 -12.84 9.36 37.83
C SER A 312 -12.03 10.64 37.51
N HIS A 313 -11.12 10.59 36.54
CA HIS A 313 -10.35 11.75 36.15
C HIS A 313 -11.24 12.73 35.39
N PRO A 314 -11.27 14.05 35.74
CA PRO A 314 -12.22 15.00 35.18
C PRO A 314 -12.23 15.09 33.64
N VAL A 315 -11.07 14.90 33.01
CA VAL A 315 -10.93 14.91 31.54
C VAL A 315 -11.36 13.56 30.92
N LEU A 316 -11.09 12.44 31.59
CA LEU A 316 -11.29 11.11 31.01
C LEU A 316 -12.70 10.56 31.25
N GLU A 317 -13.32 10.87 32.37
CA GLU A 317 -14.65 10.33 32.76
C GLU A 317 -15.69 10.45 31.64
N PRO A 318 -15.91 11.62 31.00
CA PRO A 318 -16.87 11.74 29.90
C PRO A 318 -16.44 10.99 28.64
N MET A 319 -15.13 10.69 28.45
CA MET A 319 -14.63 9.98 27.29
C MET A 319 -14.92 8.48 27.32
N PHE A 320 -15.07 7.88 28.52
CA PHE A 320 -15.40 6.46 28.64
C PHE A 320 -16.82 6.12 28.15
N THR A 321 -17.73 7.10 28.17
CA THR A 321 -19.10 6.93 27.66
C THR A 321 -19.23 7.27 26.17
N HIS A 322 -18.14 7.79 25.56
CA HIS A 322 -18.15 8.16 24.16
C HIS A 322 -18.17 6.94 23.25
N GLU A 323 -19.09 6.91 22.28
CA GLU A 323 -19.23 5.81 21.33
C GLU A 323 -18.53 6.10 20.01
N VAL A 324 -17.94 5.07 19.41
CA VAL A 324 -17.47 5.14 18.02
C VAL A 324 -18.69 5.16 17.10
N PRO A 325 -18.81 6.12 16.18
CA PRO A 325 -19.95 6.19 15.28
C PRO A 325 -20.05 4.93 14.40
N SER A 326 -21.28 4.45 14.17
CA SER A 326 -21.52 3.28 13.31
C SER A 326 -21.45 3.60 11.82
N SER A 327 -21.49 4.87 11.45
CA SER A 327 -21.32 5.39 10.08
C SER A 327 -20.85 6.84 10.12
N LEU A 328 -20.31 7.33 9.00
CA LEU A 328 -19.93 8.73 8.84
C LEU A 328 -20.73 9.38 7.71
N PRO A 329 -21.13 10.66 7.85
CA PRO A 329 -21.91 11.38 6.83
C PRO A 329 -21.23 11.39 5.47
N GLY A 330 -21.91 10.83 4.45
CA GLY A 330 -21.43 10.73 3.07
C GLY A 330 -20.52 9.53 2.79
N PHE A 331 -20.40 8.60 3.77
CA PHE A 331 -19.64 7.36 3.65
C PHE A 331 -20.45 6.14 4.12
N GLU A 332 -21.76 6.24 4.07
CA GLU A 332 -22.66 5.15 4.39
C GLU A 332 -22.60 4.06 3.31
N LEU A 333 -22.72 2.79 3.72
CA LEU A 333 -22.91 1.69 2.78
C LEU A 333 -24.31 1.74 2.17
N GLY A 334 -24.43 1.36 0.89
CA GLY A 334 -25.64 1.55 0.10
C GLY A 334 -26.85 0.71 0.53
N SER A 335 -26.64 -0.37 1.30
CA SER A 335 -27.73 -1.25 1.77
C SER A 335 -27.31 -2.14 2.93
N ASP A 336 -28.30 -2.66 3.68
CA ASP A 336 -28.04 -3.65 4.74
C ASP A 336 -27.39 -4.92 4.20
N LYS A 337 -27.73 -5.33 2.98
CA LYS A 337 -27.06 -6.46 2.31
C LYS A 337 -25.57 -6.18 2.14
N GLU A 338 -25.19 -5.00 1.64
CA GLU A 338 -23.79 -4.62 1.49
C GLU A 338 -23.07 -4.58 2.83
N LYS A 339 -23.70 -4.02 3.86
CA LYS A 339 -23.16 -3.97 5.22
C LYS A 339 -22.91 -5.37 5.78
N ASN A 340 -23.86 -6.28 5.63
CA ASN A 340 -23.70 -7.69 6.05
C ASN A 340 -22.61 -8.40 5.26
N ASP A 341 -22.54 -8.19 3.94
CA ASP A 341 -21.50 -8.76 3.09
C ASP A 341 -20.11 -8.22 3.48
N MET A 342 -19.95 -6.91 3.71
CA MET A 342 -18.67 -6.33 4.14
C MET A 342 -18.25 -6.82 5.53
N THR A 343 -19.18 -6.93 6.47
CA THR A 343 -18.91 -7.48 7.81
C THR A 343 -18.43 -8.93 7.73
N ARG A 344 -19.06 -9.75 6.91
CA ARG A 344 -18.69 -11.16 6.71
C ARG A 344 -17.35 -11.31 5.96
N LEU A 345 -17.16 -10.58 4.86
CA LEU A 345 -15.96 -10.71 4.01
C LEU A 345 -14.71 -10.10 4.65
N TRP A 346 -14.88 -9.07 5.46
CA TRP A 346 -13.81 -8.33 6.09
C TRP A 346 -14.01 -8.28 7.60
N PRO A 347 -13.89 -9.41 8.30
CA PRO A 347 -14.02 -9.45 9.75
C PRO A 347 -12.94 -8.60 10.42
N VAL A 348 -13.22 -8.16 11.65
CA VAL A 348 -12.30 -7.41 12.51
C VAL A 348 -12.30 -8.02 13.90
N GLY A 349 -11.36 -7.62 14.75
CA GLY A 349 -11.30 -8.05 16.13
C GLY A 349 -10.17 -9.04 16.43
N GLU A 350 -10.27 -9.66 17.61
CA GLU A 350 -9.25 -10.55 18.16
C GLU A 350 -8.97 -11.76 17.25
N GLY A 351 -7.71 -12.12 17.11
CA GLY A 351 -7.26 -13.31 16.39
C GLY A 351 -7.45 -13.30 14.88
N VAL A 352 -8.06 -12.25 14.31
CA VAL A 352 -8.36 -12.18 12.88
C VAL A 352 -7.09 -12.14 12.03
N THR A 353 -6.16 -11.25 12.35
CA THR A 353 -4.91 -11.07 11.59
C THR A 353 -3.99 -12.28 11.72
N GLU A 354 -3.90 -12.86 12.92
CA GLU A 354 -3.17 -14.10 13.19
C GLU A 354 -3.77 -15.28 12.41
N GLY A 355 -5.09 -15.38 12.38
CA GLY A 355 -5.81 -16.41 11.62
C GLY A 355 -5.52 -16.31 10.12
N ILE A 356 -5.56 -15.09 9.55
CA ILE A 356 -5.21 -14.83 8.15
C ILE A 356 -3.75 -15.20 7.88
N MET A 357 -2.83 -14.80 8.73
CA MET A 357 -1.41 -15.13 8.60
C MET A 357 -1.17 -16.64 8.74
N ARG A 358 -1.76 -17.29 9.75
CA ARG A 358 -1.67 -18.74 9.93
C ARG A 358 -2.17 -19.48 8.69
N ARG A 359 -3.32 -19.07 8.14
CA ARG A 359 -3.85 -19.64 6.90
C ARG A 359 -2.86 -19.51 5.74
N PHE A 360 -2.26 -18.36 5.56
CA PHE A 360 -1.29 -18.14 4.48
C PHE A 360 0.02 -18.91 4.69
N LEU A 361 0.49 -18.97 5.92
CA LEU A 361 1.80 -19.55 6.26
C LEU A 361 1.78 -21.07 6.42
N LYS A 362 0.65 -21.65 6.85
CA LYS A 362 0.59 -23.07 7.25
C LYS A 362 -0.32 -23.93 6.41
N THR A 363 -1.12 -23.40 5.49
CA THR A 363 -2.05 -24.20 4.70
C THR A 363 -1.63 -24.29 3.23
N LYS A 364 -2.03 -25.36 2.53
CA LYS A 364 -1.76 -25.55 1.10
C LYS A 364 -2.65 -24.68 0.22
N MET A 365 -2.21 -24.42 -1.02
CA MET A 365 -3.06 -23.82 -2.04
C MET A 365 -4.21 -24.75 -2.41
N ARG A 366 -5.37 -24.18 -2.69
CA ARG A 366 -6.58 -24.85 -3.19
C ARG A 366 -7.22 -24.04 -4.32
N GLU A 367 -8.24 -24.60 -4.95
CA GLU A 367 -9.10 -23.84 -5.84
C GLU A 367 -9.75 -22.66 -5.10
N ALA A 368 -9.81 -21.52 -5.73
CA ALA A 368 -10.36 -20.31 -5.13
C ALA A 368 -11.86 -20.49 -4.88
N LYS A 369 -12.26 -20.17 -3.67
CA LYS A 369 -13.65 -19.94 -3.31
C LYS A 369 -13.85 -18.44 -3.22
N PHE A 370 -14.73 -17.95 -4.05
CA PHE A 370 -15.00 -16.52 -4.14
C PHE A 370 -16.09 -16.12 -3.14
N PHE A 371 -16.05 -14.90 -2.70
CA PHE A 371 -17.02 -14.35 -1.76
C PHE A 371 -17.00 -15.04 -0.38
N GLU A 372 -15.81 -15.53 0.02
CA GLU A 372 -15.55 -16.05 1.36
C GLU A 372 -14.61 -15.15 2.14
N PRO A 373 -14.76 -15.04 3.48
CA PRO A 373 -13.80 -14.34 4.31
C PRO A 373 -12.42 -15.01 4.28
N PRO A 374 -11.34 -14.25 4.50
CA PRO A 374 -9.99 -14.79 4.41
C PRO A 374 -9.62 -15.77 5.56
N LEU A 375 -10.51 -15.99 6.50
CA LEU A 375 -10.34 -16.90 7.65
C LEU A 375 -10.92 -18.29 7.43
N GLU A 376 -11.91 -18.43 6.55
CA GLU A 376 -12.65 -19.68 6.42
C GLU A 376 -11.94 -20.73 5.57
N GLY A 377 -12.14 -21.96 5.92
CA GLY A 377 -12.10 -23.10 5.02
C GLY A 377 -10.80 -23.87 4.96
N ASP A 378 -9.89 -23.77 5.94
CA ASP A 378 -8.64 -24.48 5.80
C ASP A 378 -8.26 -25.34 7.01
N GLY A 379 -9.05 -26.33 7.34
CA GLY A 379 -8.58 -27.43 8.21
C GLY A 379 -7.40 -28.24 7.61
N ASN A 380 -6.69 -27.70 6.60
CA ASN A 380 -5.62 -28.35 5.85
C ASN A 380 -4.25 -27.70 6.16
N GLU A 381 -3.85 -27.67 7.42
CA GLU A 381 -2.47 -27.35 7.74
C GLU A 381 -1.55 -28.42 7.11
N VAL A 382 -0.43 -27.97 6.57
CA VAL A 382 0.55 -28.84 5.93
C VAL A 382 1.59 -29.28 6.96
N GLU A 383 2.06 -30.53 6.85
CA GLU A 383 3.12 -31.05 7.72
C GLU A 383 4.44 -30.27 7.56
N ASN A 384 4.74 -29.86 6.34
CA ASN A 384 5.95 -29.08 6.06
C ASN A 384 5.60 -27.69 5.45
N PRO A 385 5.36 -26.66 6.29
CA PRO A 385 5.04 -25.31 5.81
C PRO A 385 6.10 -24.70 4.90
N LYS A 386 7.38 -24.98 5.09
CA LYS A 386 8.48 -24.49 4.25
C LYS A 386 8.38 -24.97 2.81
N LYS A 387 7.74 -26.11 2.55
CA LYS A 387 7.67 -26.74 1.23
C LYS A 387 6.29 -26.62 0.59
N ASP A 388 5.24 -26.79 1.37
CA ASP A 388 3.90 -27.09 0.83
C ASP A 388 2.85 -26.01 1.13
N SER A 389 3.18 -25.00 1.94
CA SER A 389 2.28 -23.89 2.27
C SER A 389 2.06 -22.92 1.10
N LYS A 390 1.04 -22.06 1.24
CA LYS A 390 0.76 -21.00 0.26
C LYS A 390 1.95 -20.06 0.10
N ILE A 391 2.66 -19.72 1.19
CA ILE A 391 3.85 -18.86 1.09
C ILE A 391 4.99 -19.57 0.36
N ALA A 392 5.24 -20.85 0.61
CA ALA A 392 6.26 -21.63 -0.09
C ALA A 392 5.99 -21.73 -1.60
N LYS A 393 4.71 -21.79 -1.98
CA LYS A 393 4.24 -21.82 -3.37
C LYS A 393 3.83 -20.45 -3.94
N TYR A 394 4.16 -19.36 -3.25
CA TYR A 394 3.68 -18.03 -3.58
C TYR A 394 4.07 -17.57 -5.00
N THR A 395 5.25 -17.92 -5.47
CA THR A 395 5.72 -17.57 -6.83
C THR A 395 4.79 -18.14 -7.91
N GLU A 396 4.25 -19.33 -7.70
CA GLU A 396 3.30 -19.98 -8.60
C GLU A 396 1.89 -19.41 -8.42
N GLY A 397 1.42 -19.35 -7.16
CA GLY A 397 0.05 -19.01 -6.80
C GLY A 397 -0.32 -17.55 -6.96
N ARG A 398 0.63 -16.63 -6.75
CA ARG A 398 0.36 -15.17 -6.75
C ARG A 398 -0.22 -14.60 -8.04
N ASN A 399 -0.08 -15.31 -9.14
CA ASN A 399 -0.57 -14.88 -10.45
C ASN A 399 -1.85 -15.60 -10.88
N ARG A 400 -2.30 -16.60 -10.13
CA ARG A 400 -3.49 -17.41 -10.41
C ARG A 400 -4.68 -16.83 -9.67
N VAL A 401 -5.76 -16.53 -10.40
CA VAL A 401 -7.00 -16.00 -9.80
C VAL A 401 -8.01 -17.11 -9.49
N ASP A 402 -7.83 -18.28 -10.10
CA ASP A 402 -8.60 -19.49 -9.85
C ASP A 402 -8.08 -20.30 -8.65
N TRP A 403 -6.98 -19.85 -8.05
CA TRP A 403 -6.38 -20.47 -6.86
C TRP A 403 -6.36 -19.50 -5.67
N ASP A 404 -6.63 -20.02 -4.50
CA ASP A 404 -6.41 -19.34 -3.23
C ASP A 404 -4.92 -19.42 -2.84
N GLY A 405 -4.10 -18.61 -3.51
CA GLY A 405 -2.63 -18.60 -3.37
C GLY A 405 -2.06 -17.32 -2.73
N THR A 406 -2.92 -16.41 -2.21
CA THR A 406 -2.50 -15.16 -1.60
C THR A 406 -2.99 -15.03 -0.15
N SER A 407 -2.41 -14.08 0.59
CA SER A 407 -2.74 -13.89 2.00
C SER A 407 -4.09 -13.22 2.24
N HIS A 408 -4.57 -12.39 1.31
CA HIS A 408 -5.71 -11.48 1.49
C HIS A 408 -5.55 -10.47 2.65
N ILE A 409 -4.31 -10.19 3.08
CA ILE A 409 -3.98 -9.31 4.23
C ILE A 409 -4.03 -7.82 3.90
N SER A 410 -4.21 -7.42 2.64
CA SER A 410 -4.00 -6.03 2.18
C SER A 410 -4.89 -5.00 2.88
N ALA A 411 -6.17 -5.32 3.16
CA ALA A 411 -7.06 -4.42 3.88
C ALA A 411 -6.57 -4.17 5.32
N TYR A 412 -6.11 -5.21 5.97
CA TYR A 412 -5.60 -5.19 7.35
C TYR A 412 -4.28 -4.42 7.45
N LEU A 413 -3.38 -4.59 6.49
CA LEU A 413 -2.16 -3.77 6.40
C LEU A 413 -2.47 -2.31 6.08
N ALA A 414 -3.38 -2.06 5.13
CA ALA A 414 -3.72 -0.69 4.72
C ALA A 414 -4.38 0.12 5.85
N ALA A 415 -5.12 -0.52 6.75
CA ALA A 415 -5.70 0.11 7.94
C ALA A 415 -4.83 -0.07 9.21
N GLY A 416 -3.74 -0.84 9.12
CA GLY A 416 -2.79 -1.02 10.20
C GLY A 416 -3.28 -1.88 11.36
N LEU A 417 -4.18 -2.84 11.09
CA LEU A 417 -4.60 -3.84 12.07
C LEU A 417 -3.46 -4.84 12.40
N ILE A 418 -2.51 -4.95 11.51
CA ILE A 418 -1.27 -5.72 11.68
C ILE A 418 -0.09 -4.88 11.20
N SER A 419 1.03 -4.95 11.90
CA SER A 419 2.23 -4.24 11.46
C SER A 419 2.95 -4.96 10.31
N PRO A 420 3.62 -4.24 9.40
CA PRO A 420 4.49 -4.87 8.41
C PRO A 420 5.60 -5.71 9.03
N ARG A 421 6.09 -5.31 10.21
CA ARG A 421 7.14 -6.04 10.96
C ARG A 421 6.65 -7.40 11.42
N GLU A 422 5.42 -7.49 11.93
CA GLU A 422 4.81 -8.77 12.33
C GLU A 422 4.66 -9.71 11.14
N CYS A 423 4.18 -9.20 10.01
CA CYS A 423 4.08 -9.99 8.79
C CYS A 423 5.43 -10.57 8.38
N VAL A 424 6.49 -9.75 8.38
CA VAL A 424 7.83 -10.19 8.00
C VAL A 424 8.40 -11.16 9.02
N ARG A 425 8.24 -10.91 10.34
CA ARG A 425 8.64 -11.86 11.39
C ARG A 425 7.95 -13.22 11.22
N ALA A 426 6.64 -13.22 11.00
CA ALA A 426 5.86 -14.43 10.82
C ALA A 426 6.30 -15.24 9.58
N VAL A 427 6.54 -14.55 8.45
CA VAL A 427 7.04 -15.19 7.22
C VAL A 427 8.47 -15.70 7.43
N TYR A 428 9.36 -14.93 8.08
CA TYR A 428 10.73 -15.33 8.35
C TYR A 428 10.81 -16.62 9.19
N LYS A 429 9.96 -16.76 10.22
CA LYS A 429 9.88 -17.97 11.05
C LYS A 429 9.57 -19.22 10.21
N VAL A 430 8.79 -19.11 9.14
CA VAL A 430 8.35 -20.26 8.34
C VAL A 430 9.32 -20.58 7.20
N VAL A 431 9.74 -19.58 6.40
CA VAL A 431 10.50 -19.84 5.15
C VAL A 431 11.95 -19.41 5.21
N GLY A 432 12.34 -18.62 6.22
CA GLY A 432 13.70 -18.08 6.34
C GLY A 432 13.94 -16.81 5.51
N GLY A 433 15.16 -16.23 5.63
CA GLY A 433 15.43 -14.85 5.19
C GLY A 433 15.40 -14.57 3.69
N LYS A 434 15.79 -15.51 2.83
CA LYS A 434 15.94 -15.23 1.38
C LYS A 434 14.59 -15.08 0.67
N GLU A 435 13.57 -15.80 1.06
CA GLU A 435 12.26 -15.84 0.40
C GLU A 435 11.32 -14.74 0.92
N VAL A 436 11.45 -14.34 2.17
CA VAL A 436 10.74 -13.18 2.75
C VAL A 436 10.97 -11.92 1.92
N LEU A 437 12.20 -11.71 1.50
CA LEU A 437 12.63 -10.51 0.79
C LEU A 437 12.14 -10.45 -0.67
N ALA A 438 11.75 -11.59 -1.25
CA ALA A 438 11.21 -11.64 -2.61
C ALA A 438 9.71 -11.28 -2.68
N ALA A 439 8.96 -11.46 -1.61
CA ALA A 439 7.51 -11.35 -1.61
C ALA A 439 6.96 -9.95 -1.25
N TRP A 440 7.68 -9.16 -0.45
CA TRP A 440 7.11 -8.04 0.29
C TRP A 440 7.43 -6.59 -0.13
N PRO A 441 8.35 -6.24 -1.02
CA PRO A 441 8.94 -4.91 -1.04
C PRO A 441 8.35 -3.89 -2.02
N ARG A 442 7.03 -3.74 -2.14
CA ARG A 442 6.48 -2.76 -3.11
C ARG A 442 6.17 -1.36 -2.57
N VAL A 443 6.34 -1.10 -1.29
CA VAL A 443 5.66 0.03 -0.63
C VAL A 443 6.44 1.35 -0.60
N CYS A 444 7.74 1.39 -0.90
CA CYS A 444 8.55 2.57 -0.59
C CYS A 444 9.47 3.05 -1.71
N MET A 445 8.96 3.25 -2.91
CA MET A 445 9.68 4.04 -3.91
C MET A 445 9.20 5.49 -3.82
N SER A 446 10.02 6.37 -3.23
CA SER A 446 9.75 7.80 -3.23
C SER A 446 10.18 8.42 -4.55
N LYS A 447 9.22 8.70 -5.42
CA LYS A 447 9.40 9.54 -6.61
C LYS A 447 8.17 10.41 -6.76
N PRO A 448 8.32 11.67 -7.17
CA PRO A 448 7.16 12.48 -7.53
C PRO A 448 6.32 11.74 -8.58
N PHE A 449 5.02 11.68 -8.35
CA PHE A 449 4.07 11.08 -9.25
C PHE A 449 3.94 11.91 -10.53
N ASN A 450 3.69 11.26 -11.67
CA ASN A 450 3.33 11.89 -12.94
C ASN A 450 4.43 12.65 -13.70
N LEU A 451 5.69 12.25 -13.64
CA LEU A 451 6.75 12.99 -14.34
C LEU A 451 6.96 12.59 -15.80
N LYS A 452 6.57 11.37 -16.18
CA LYS A 452 6.78 10.91 -17.56
C LYS A 452 5.46 10.90 -18.32
N TYR A 453 5.42 11.57 -19.46
CA TYR A 453 4.24 11.72 -20.32
C TYR A 453 3.06 12.45 -19.64
N ASP A 454 3.24 13.10 -18.50
CA ASP A 454 2.18 13.87 -17.89
C ASP A 454 1.87 15.11 -18.74
N GLY A 455 0.62 15.23 -19.18
CA GLY A 455 0.19 16.28 -20.09
C GLY A 455 0.61 16.12 -21.56
N THR A 456 1.39 15.07 -21.91
CA THR A 456 1.84 14.84 -23.29
C THR A 456 1.08 13.76 -24.04
N ILE A 457 0.45 12.82 -23.31
CA ILE A 457 -0.42 11.80 -23.92
C ILE A 457 -1.79 12.40 -24.15
N GLU A 458 -2.24 12.33 -25.38
CA GLU A 458 -3.62 12.66 -25.74
C GLU A 458 -4.53 11.48 -25.39
N TRP A 459 -5.14 11.57 -24.23
CA TRP A 459 -6.16 10.62 -23.81
C TRP A 459 -7.43 10.79 -24.62
N ALA A 460 -8.22 9.73 -24.74
CA ALA A 460 -9.54 9.81 -25.37
C ALA A 460 -10.43 10.84 -24.65
N THR A 461 -11.17 11.61 -25.43
CA THR A 461 -12.04 12.69 -24.96
C THR A 461 -13.36 12.17 -24.36
N ASP A 462 -14.22 13.08 -23.87
CA ASP A 462 -15.47 12.77 -23.15
C ASP A 462 -16.49 11.94 -23.96
N ASP A 463 -16.38 11.86 -25.27
CA ASP A 463 -17.21 10.98 -26.14
C ASP A 463 -17.06 9.48 -25.78
N ASP A 464 -16.05 9.12 -25.02
CA ASP A 464 -15.79 7.75 -24.57
C ASP A 464 -16.33 7.44 -23.16
N GLU A 465 -17.21 8.28 -22.58
CA GLU A 465 -17.82 8.02 -21.27
C GLU A 465 -18.57 6.70 -21.24
N SER A 466 -19.22 6.31 -22.34
CA SER A 466 -19.89 5.01 -22.45
C SER A 466 -18.94 3.81 -22.29
N LYS A 467 -17.69 3.94 -22.75
CA LYS A 467 -16.65 2.90 -22.58
C LYS A 467 -16.14 2.84 -21.14
N PHE A 468 -16.01 4.00 -20.48
CA PHE A 468 -15.65 4.05 -19.07
C PHE A 468 -16.72 3.41 -18.19
N GLU A 469 -18.00 3.72 -18.45
CA GLU A 469 -19.11 3.09 -17.75
C GLU A 469 -19.16 1.58 -18.02
N ALA A 470 -18.99 1.12 -19.26
CA ALA A 470 -18.92 -0.28 -19.59
C ALA A 470 -17.78 -0.99 -18.85
N TRP A 471 -16.62 -0.34 -18.70
CA TRP A 471 -15.49 -0.85 -17.91
C TRP A 471 -15.85 -0.95 -16.43
N LYS A 472 -16.41 0.10 -15.82
CA LYS A 472 -16.85 0.10 -14.41
C LYS A 472 -17.88 -0.99 -14.13
N GLU A 473 -18.82 -1.21 -15.04
CA GLU A 473 -19.90 -2.17 -14.91
C GLU A 473 -19.48 -3.62 -15.24
N GLY A 474 -18.25 -3.84 -15.73
CA GLY A 474 -17.81 -5.16 -16.19
C GLY A 474 -18.65 -5.66 -17.38
N LYS A 475 -18.80 -4.80 -18.39
CA LYS A 475 -19.55 -5.02 -19.65
C LYS A 475 -18.72 -4.66 -20.88
N THR A 476 -17.44 -5.01 -20.85
CA THR A 476 -16.50 -4.69 -21.92
C THR A 476 -16.51 -5.70 -23.07
N GLY A 477 -17.06 -6.89 -22.85
CA GLY A 477 -16.97 -8.03 -23.78
C GLY A 477 -15.62 -8.76 -23.73
N PHE A 478 -14.77 -8.43 -22.74
CA PHE A 478 -13.54 -9.14 -22.42
C PHE A 478 -13.72 -9.84 -21.06
N PRO A 479 -13.96 -11.16 -21.03
CA PRO A 479 -14.44 -11.86 -19.84
C PRO A 479 -13.60 -11.68 -18.59
N ILE A 480 -12.26 -11.62 -18.71
CA ILE A 480 -11.37 -11.42 -17.55
C ILE A 480 -11.48 -10.00 -16.99
N ILE A 481 -11.69 -9.00 -17.83
CA ILE A 481 -11.90 -7.61 -17.42
C ILE A 481 -13.24 -7.51 -16.69
N ASP A 482 -14.29 -8.07 -17.31
CA ASP A 482 -15.65 -8.04 -16.76
C ASP A 482 -15.72 -8.76 -15.42
N ALA A 483 -15.09 -9.94 -15.31
CA ALA A 483 -14.98 -10.66 -14.05
C ALA A 483 -14.23 -9.85 -12.98
N ALA A 484 -13.12 -9.19 -13.33
CA ALA A 484 -12.33 -8.38 -12.43
C ALA A 484 -13.13 -7.20 -11.86
N MET A 485 -13.82 -6.46 -12.73
CA MET A 485 -14.60 -5.28 -12.32
C MET A 485 -15.83 -5.66 -11.51
N ARG A 486 -16.50 -6.77 -11.85
CA ARG A 486 -17.62 -7.29 -11.06
C ARG A 486 -17.18 -7.81 -9.69
N SER A 487 -16.01 -8.44 -9.58
CA SER A 487 -15.46 -8.84 -8.28
C SER A 487 -15.15 -7.63 -7.39
N LEU A 488 -14.56 -6.57 -7.96
CA LEU A 488 -14.34 -5.31 -7.25
C LEU A 488 -15.64 -4.72 -6.72
N LYS A 489 -16.65 -4.65 -7.57
CA LYS A 489 -17.97 -4.11 -7.21
C LYS A 489 -18.66 -4.91 -6.11
N ALA A 490 -18.52 -6.24 -6.12
CA ALA A 490 -19.16 -7.13 -5.15
C ALA A 490 -18.45 -7.16 -3.79
N GLN A 491 -17.10 -7.18 -3.77
CA GLN A 491 -16.33 -7.48 -2.57
C GLN A 491 -15.55 -6.29 -2.00
N GLY A 492 -15.46 -5.18 -2.75
CA GLY A 492 -14.49 -4.10 -2.43
C GLY A 492 -13.03 -4.54 -2.59
N TYR A 493 -12.78 -5.62 -3.33
CA TYR A 493 -11.46 -6.21 -3.52
C TYR A 493 -11.30 -6.76 -4.93
N MET A 494 -10.08 -6.64 -5.45
CA MET A 494 -9.68 -7.25 -6.71
C MET A 494 -8.29 -7.87 -6.57
N HIS A 495 -8.12 -9.08 -7.03
CA HIS A 495 -6.81 -9.75 -7.04
C HIS A 495 -5.77 -8.93 -7.80
N ASN A 496 -4.52 -8.82 -7.28
CA ASN A 496 -3.47 -7.95 -7.84
C ASN A 496 -3.26 -8.13 -9.36
N ARG A 497 -3.29 -9.36 -9.87
CA ARG A 497 -3.10 -9.61 -11.30
C ARG A 497 -4.26 -9.03 -12.12
N CYS A 498 -5.48 -9.12 -11.63
CA CYS A 498 -6.65 -8.51 -12.26
C CYS A 498 -6.57 -6.98 -12.26
N ARG A 499 -6.06 -6.36 -11.18
CA ARG A 499 -5.84 -4.89 -11.15
C ARG A 499 -4.92 -4.46 -12.28
N MET A 500 -3.82 -5.17 -12.50
CA MET A 500 -2.88 -4.88 -13.60
C MET A 500 -3.53 -5.04 -14.99
N ILE A 501 -4.34 -6.08 -15.18
CA ILE A 501 -5.00 -6.36 -16.45
C ILE A 501 -6.09 -5.31 -16.73
N ALA A 502 -6.94 -5.02 -15.74
CA ALA A 502 -8.02 -4.03 -15.85
C ALA A 502 -7.49 -2.60 -16.06
N ALA A 503 -6.39 -2.23 -15.36
CA ALA A 503 -5.75 -0.93 -15.53
C ALA A 503 -5.06 -0.80 -16.90
N SER A 504 -4.35 -1.84 -17.36
CA SER A 504 -3.77 -1.85 -18.70
C SER A 504 -4.84 -1.73 -19.79
N PHE A 505 -5.99 -2.39 -19.63
CA PHE A 505 -7.11 -2.28 -20.56
C PHE A 505 -7.65 -0.85 -20.63
N LEU A 506 -7.90 -0.21 -19.49
CA LEU A 506 -8.35 1.17 -19.46
C LEU A 506 -7.37 2.11 -20.19
N CYS A 507 -6.08 2.04 -19.87
CA CYS A 507 -5.07 2.97 -20.38
C CYS A 507 -4.67 2.70 -21.83
N LYS A 508 -4.67 1.44 -22.27
CA LYS A 508 -4.08 1.02 -23.55
C LYS A 508 -5.14 0.58 -24.57
N ASP A 509 -6.20 -0.09 -24.14
CA ASP A 509 -7.26 -0.52 -25.07
C ASP A 509 -8.34 0.55 -25.22
N LEU A 510 -8.70 1.25 -24.13
CA LEU A 510 -9.65 2.35 -24.20
C LEU A 510 -8.98 3.71 -24.41
N LEU A 511 -7.66 3.81 -24.16
CA LEU A 511 -6.87 5.05 -24.19
C LEU A 511 -7.46 6.16 -23.28
N LEU A 512 -8.08 5.74 -22.16
CA LEU A 512 -8.64 6.65 -21.16
C LEU A 512 -7.59 7.03 -20.11
N ASP A 513 -7.70 8.25 -19.58
CA ASP A 513 -6.80 8.75 -18.56
C ASP A 513 -6.79 7.83 -17.33
N TRP A 514 -5.61 7.35 -16.98
CA TRP A 514 -5.39 6.42 -15.87
C TRP A 514 -5.88 6.98 -14.52
N ARG A 515 -5.87 8.31 -14.33
CA ARG A 515 -6.33 8.98 -13.11
C ARG A 515 -7.82 8.74 -12.84
N ARG A 516 -8.63 8.57 -13.88
CA ARG A 516 -10.05 8.19 -13.75
C ARG A 516 -10.21 6.79 -13.14
N GLY A 517 -9.42 5.85 -13.60
CA GLY A 517 -9.43 4.48 -13.08
C GLY A 517 -8.84 4.39 -11.66
N GLU A 518 -7.77 5.13 -11.41
CA GLU A 518 -7.15 5.25 -10.08
C GLU A 518 -8.15 5.75 -9.03
N LYS A 519 -8.85 6.84 -9.35
CA LYS A 519 -9.92 7.40 -8.53
C LYS A 519 -11.04 6.39 -8.27
N TYR A 520 -11.54 5.72 -9.32
CA TYR A 520 -12.59 4.72 -9.18
C TYR A 520 -12.17 3.55 -8.28
N PHE A 521 -10.92 3.10 -8.38
CA PHE A 521 -10.40 2.07 -7.49
C PHE A 521 -10.37 2.54 -6.03
N MET A 522 -9.91 3.77 -5.76
CA MET A 522 -9.93 4.31 -4.40
C MET A 522 -11.34 4.37 -3.81
N GLN A 523 -12.34 4.70 -4.63
CA GLN A 523 -13.76 4.77 -4.23
C GLN A 523 -14.39 3.38 -3.98
N MET A 524 -13.80 2.31 -4.51
CA MET A 524 -14.38 0.97 -4.41
C MET A 524 -13.64 0.05 -3.43
N LEU A 525 -12.31 0.22 -3.28
CA LEU A 525 -11.46 -0.73 -2.57
C LEU A 525 -11.54 -0.56 -1.04
N VAL A 526 -11.69 -1.68 -0.33
CA VAL A 526 -11.52 -1.76 1.12
C VAL A 526 -10.05 -1.58 1.51
N ASP A 527 -9.13 -2.05 0.67
CA ASP A 527 -7.68 -1.96 0.86
C ASP A 527 -7.05 -0.76 0.12
N GLY A 528 -7.85 0.25 -0.24
CA GLY A 528 -7.38 1.43 -0.96
C GLY A 528 -6.28 2.18 -0.20
N ASP A 529 -5.04 2.10 -0.70
CA ASP A 529 -3.87 2.81 -0.21
C ASP A 529 -3.27 3.66 -1.34
N LEU A 530 -2.98 4.95 -1.07
CA LEU A 530 -2.53 5.88 -2.10
C LEU A 530 -1.25 5.40 -2.79
N GLY A 531 -0.24 5.00 -2.01
CA GLY A 531 1.05 4.58 -2.57
C GLY A 531 0.93 3.36 -3.47
N SER A 532 0.19 2.34 -3.03
CA SER A 532 0.00 1.10 -3.77
C SER A 532 -0.91 1.28 -4.99
N ASN A 533 -2.02 2.00 -4.85
CA ASN A 533 -2.98 2.21 -5.92
C ASN A 533 -2.39 3.11 -7.02
N ASN A 534 -1.93 4.29 -6.65
CA ASN A 534 -1.39 5.27 -7.59
C ASN A 534 -0.13 4.73 -8.31
N GLY A 535 0.82 4.12 -7.56
CA GLY A 535 2.00 3.50 -8.16
C GLY A 535 1.68 2.35 -9.12
N GLY A 536 0.67 1.53 -8.81
CA GLY A 536 0.18 0.47 -9.68
C GLY A 536 -0.46 1.00 -10.98
N TRP A 537 -1.21 2.09 -10.88
CA TRP A 537 -1.80 2.77 -12.04
C TRP A 537 -0.75 3.44 -12.92
N GLN A 538 0.23 4.14 -12.35
CA GLN A 538 1.36 4.70 -13.10
C GLN A 538 2.17 3.62 -13.84
N TRP A 539 2.43 2.49 -13.16
CA TRP A 539 3.09 1.36 -13.79
C TRP A 539 2.32 0.84 -15.01
N SER A 540 1.01 0.65 -14.89
CA SER A 540 0.14 0.15 -15.97
C SER A 540 0.00 1.14 -17.12
N ALA A 541 -0.07 2.43 -16.80
CA ALA A 541 -0.14 3.53 -17.75
C ALA A 541 1.20 3.83 -18.43
N SER A 542 2.29 3.20 -18.02
CA SER A 542 3.66 3.49 -18.51
C SER A 542 4.12 4.92 -18.20
N THR A 543 3.66 5.49 -17.08
CA THR A 543 4.02 6.83 -16.59
C THR A 543 4.75 6.73 -15.25
N GLY A 544 5.41 7.77 -14.81
CA GLY A 544 5.91 7.90 -13.44
C GLY A 544 6.88 6.83 -12.97
N THR A 545 6.56 6.17 -11.87
CA THR A 545 7.46 5.27 -11.14
C THR A 545 7.54 3.86 -11.73
N ASP A 546 8.76 3.36 -11.98
CA ASP A 546 9.05 2.01 -12.52
C ASP A 546 8.13 1.62 -13.69
N PRO A 547 7.97 2.47 -14.71
CA PRO A 547 6.92 2.31 -15.69
C PRO A 547 7.14 1.07 -16.56
N MET A 548 6.07 0.34 -16.80
CA MET A 548 6.07 -0.69 -17.83
C MET A 548 6.40 -0.05 -19.19
N PRO A 549 7.26 -0.66 -20.03
CA PRO A 549 7.52 -0.13 -21.37
C PRO A 549 6.21 0.13 -22.15
N TYR A 550 6.06 1.30 -22.74
CA TYR A 550 4.78 1.73 -23.36
C TYR A 550 4.29 0.79 -24.47
N PHE A 551 5.19 0.15 -25.18
CA PHE A 551 4.88 -0.80 -26.27
C PHE A 551 4.41 -2.18 -25.74
N ARG A 552 4.55 -2.43 -24.43
CA ARG A 552 4.09 -3.66 -23.78
C ARG A 552 2.63 -3.52 -23.38
N VAL A 553 1.74 -3.82 -24.31
CA VAL A 553 0.29 -3.83 -24.10
C VAL A 553 -0.15 -5.25 -23.75
N PHE A 554 -0.89 -5.43 -22.68
CA PHE A 554 -1.43 -6.75 -22.31
C PHE A 554 -2.55 -7.12 -23.27
N ASN A 555 -2.49 -8.33 -23.85
CA ASN A 555 -3.63 -8.90 -24.53
C ASN A 555 -4.56 -9.55 -23.49
N PRO A 556 -5.79 -9.04 -23.31
CA PRO A 556 -6.69 -9.52 -22.25
C PRO A 556 -6.98 -11.03 -22.35
N ASN A 557 -7.16 -11.56 -23.55
CA ASN A 557 -7.46 -12.98 -23.76
C ASN A 557 -6.28 -13.88 -23.36
N SER A 558 -5.06 -13.53 -23.80
CA SER A 558 -3.85 -14.26 -23.42
C SER A 558 -3.53 -14.14 -21.92
N GLN A 559 -3.84 -13.00 -21.29
CA GLN A 559 -3.72 -12.89 -19.83
C GLN A 559 -4.75 -13.78 -19.15
N SER A 560 -6.00 -13.80 -19.63
CA SER A 560 -7.08 -14.63 -19.12
C SER A 560 -6.68 -16.11 -19.08
N GLU A 561 -6.17 -16.66 -20.18
CA GLU A 561 -5.70 -18.05 -20.27
C GLU A 561 -4.59 -18.37 -19.24
N LYS A 562 -3.74 -17.38 -18.92
CA LYS A 562 -2.63 -17.58 -17.97
C LYS A 562 -3.07 -17.54 -16.51
N VAL A 563 -4.02 -16.65 -16.18
CA VAL A 563 -4.39 -16.40 -14.78
C VAL A 563 -5.57 -17.23 -14.32
N ASP A 564 -6.45 -17.64 -15.24
CA ASP A 564 -7.66 -18.43 -15.02
C ASP A 564 -7.79 -19.55 -16.07
N PRO A 565 -6.81 -20.49 -16.22
CA PRO A 565 -6.76 -21.44 -17.34
C PRO A 565 -8.04 -22.24 -17.55
N ASN A 566 -8.74 -22.51 -16.46
CA ASN A 566 -9.99 -23.29 -16.47
C ASN A 566 -11.25 -22.42 -16.52
N GLY A 567 -11.13 -21.10 -16.50
CA GLY A 567 -12.27 -20.18 -16.50
C GLY A 567 -13.12 -20.22 -15.23
N ILE A 568 -12.55 -20.61 -14.10
CA ILE A 568 -13.26 -20.74 -12.81
C ILE A 568 -13.67 -19.37 -12.30
N TYR A 569 -12.74 -18.42 -12.33
CA TYR A 569 -12.97 -17.02 -11.93
C TYR A 569 -13.99 -16.34 -12.85
N ILE A 570 -13.83 -16.52 -14.16
CA ILE A 570 -14.76 -15.95 -15.13
C ILE A 570 -16.17 -16.53 -14.93
N ARG A 571 -16.34 -17.86 -14.81
CA ARG A 571 -17.67 -18.46 -14.62
C ARG A 571 -18.37 -18.00 -13.36
N HIS A 572 -17.62 -17.69 -12.32
CA HIS A 572 -18.19 -17.15 -11.08
C HIS A 572 -18.71 -15.72 -11.25
N TRP A 573 -17.86 -14.83 -11.80
CA TRP A 573 -18.17 -13.41 -11.87
C TRP A 573 -18.94 -12.98 -13.13
N VAL A 574 -18.94 -13.82 -14.17
CA VAL A 574 -19.67 -13.61 -15.42
C VAL A 574 -20.58 -14.81 -15.65
N PRO A 575 -21.68 -14.93 -14.89
CA PRO A 575 -22.54 -16.10 -14.93
C PRO A 575 -23.16 -16.36 -16.31
N GLU A 576 -23.28 -15.35 -17.16
CA GLU A 576 -23.69 -15.46 -18.56
C GLU A 576 -22.81 -16.44 -19.36
N LEU A 577 -21.54 -16.54 -18.99
CA LEU A 577 -20.58 -17.44 -19.65
C LEU A 577 -20.44 -18.81 -18.97
N LYS A 578 -21.27 -19.13 -17.96
CA LYS A 578 -21.14 -20.37 -17.16
C LYS A 578 -21.20 -21.63 -18.00
N SER A 579 -21.98 -21.64 -19.08
CA SER A 579 -22.15 -22.80 -19.99
C SER A 579 -21.05 -22.91 -21.06
N VAL A 580 -20.22 -21.87 -21.24
CA VAL A 580 -19.17 -21.86 -22.27
C VAL A 580 -18.02 -22.77 -21.84
N LYS A 581 -17.70 -23.76 -22.72
CA LYS A 581 -16.70 -24.79 -22.44
C LYS A 581 -15.33 -24.46 -23.02
N GLY A 582 -14.30 -25.00 -22.36
CA GLY A 582 -12.91 -24.93 -22.82
C GLY A 582 -12.39 -23.51 -22.95
N LYS A 583 -11.48 -23.29 -23.89
CA LYS A 583 -10.83 -22.01 -24.12
C LYS A 583 -11.71 -20.90 -24.67
N ALA A 584 -12.90 -21.27 -25.21
CA ALA A 584 -13.86 -20.30 -25.72
C ALA A 584 -14.29 -19.27 -24.64
N ILE A 585 -14.21 -19.64 -23.37
CA ILE A 585 -14.57 -18.74 -22.25
C ILE A 585 -13.65 -17.50 -22.17
N HIS A 586 -12.42 -17.59 -22.65
CA HIS A 586 -11.47 -16.48 -22.60
C HIS A 586 -11.66 -15.47 -23.74
N ASN A 587 -12.23 -15.93 -24.86
CA ASN A 587 -12.53 -15.10 -26.02
C ASN A 587 -13.81 -15.62 -26.74
N PRO A 588 -14.99 -15.44 -26.13
CA PRO A 588 -16.23 -15.94 -26.70
C PRO A 588 -16.53 -15.34 -28.09
N SER A 589 -16.15 -14.08 -28.33
CA SER A 589 -16.41 -13.40 -29.61
C SER A 589 -15.63 -13.97 -30.80
N ALA A 590 -14.54 -14.69 -30.56
CA ALA A 590 -13.81 -15.41 -31.60
C ALA A 590 -14.31 -16.84 -31.78
N ALA A 591 -14.95 -17.43 -30.77
CA ALA A 591 -15.35 -18.82 -30.75
C ALA A 591 -16.84 -19.05 -31.02
N LEU A 592 -17.69 -18.06 -30.77
CA LEU A 592 -19.14 -18.12 -30.89
C LEU A 592 -19.65 -17.07 -31.88
N SER A 593 -20.76 -17.34 -32.53
CA SER A 593 -21.46 -16.38 -33.37
C SER A 593 -22.08 -15.25 -32.52
N LYS A 594 -22.36 -14.10 -33.13
CA LYS A 594 -23.05 -13.01 -32.47
C LYS A 594 -24.42 -13.40 -31.90
N ALA A 595 -25.14 -14.28 -32.59
CA ALA A 595 -26.43 -14.82 -32.13
C ALA A 595 -26.29 -15.67 -30.87
N GLU A 596 -25.25 -16.49 -30.77
CA GLU A 596 -24.96 -17.31 -29.57
C GLU A 596 -24.56 -16.41 -28.40
N ILE A 597 -23.70 -15.39 -28.60
CA ILE A 597 -23.32 -14.44 -27.55
C ILE A 597 -24.56 -13.71 -27.02
N LEU A 598 -25.43 -13.25 -27.92
CA LEU A 598 -26.68 -12.57 -27.54
C LEU A 598 -27.60 -13.52 -26.75
N LYS A 599 -27.71 -14.80 -27.18
CA LYS A 599 -28.50 -15.83 -26.47
C LYS A 599 -27.97 -16.11 -25.05
N LEU A 600 -26.66 -15.99 -24.85
CA LEU A 600 -26.05 -16.08 -23.52
C LEU A 600 -26.33 -14.85 -22.64
N GLY A 601 -26.84 -13.76 -23.22
CA GLY A 601 -26.98 -12.48 -22.51
C GLY A 601 -25.65 -11.75 -22.28
N TYR A 602 -24.59 -12.17 -22.98
CA TYR A 602 -23.28 -11.53 -22.87
C TYR A 602 -23.09 -10.45 -23.94
N VAL A 603 -22.19 -9.48 -23.67
CA VAL A 603 -21.96 -8.35 -24.55
C VAL A 603 -20.84 -8.62 -25.56
N SER A 604 -20.91 -7.98 -26.73
CA SER A 604 -19.81 -7.99 -27.68
C SER A 604 -18.66 -7.09 -27.19
N PRO A 605 -17.40 -7.36 -27.60
CA PRO A 605 -16.27 -6.47 -27.28
C PRO A 605 -16.51 -5.04 -27.73
N ILE A 606 -16.29 -4.08 -26.80
CA ILE A 606 -16.48 -2.64 -27.06
C ILE A 606 -15.34 -2.03 -27.89
N VAL A 607 -14.22 -2.74 -28.03
CA VAL A 607 -13.08 -2.39 -28.87
C VAL A 607 -12.47 -3.61 -29.53
N ASP A 608 -11.82 -3.42 -30.69
CA ASP A 608 -10.91 -4.40 -31.27
C ASP A 608 -9.52 -4.22 -30.65
N HIS A 609 -9.04 -5.22 -29.90
CA HIS A 609 -7.76 -5.15 -29.19
C HIS A 609 -6.57 -4.85 -30.14
N GLY A 610 -6.57 -5.42 -31.36
CA GLY A 610 -5.46 -5.22 -32.30
C GLY A 610 -5.36 -3.75 -32.74
N LYS A 611 -6.49 -3.14 -33.10
CA LYS A 611 -6.57 -1.73 -33.49
C LYS A 611 -6.31 -0.81 -32.30
N ALA A 612 -6.87 -1.11 -31.15
CA ALA A 612 -6.68 -0.34 -29.92
C ALA A 612 -5.20 -0.33 -29.48
N ARG A 613 -4.54 -1.49 -29.51
CA ARG A 613 -3.10 -1.62 -29.23
C ARG A 613 -2.24 -0.75 -30.19
N ALA A 614 -2.53 -0.77 -31.49
CA ALA A 614 -1.80 0.05 -32.45
C ALA A 614 -1.98 1.55 -32.15
N LYS A 615 -3.22 1.99 -31.96
CA LYS A 615 -3.55 3.38 -31.58
C LYS A 615 -2.83 3.82 -30.30
N ALA A 616 -2.82 2.98 -29.27
CA ALA A 616 -2.10 3.30 -28.03
C ALA A 616 -0.60 3.45 -28.25
N ILE A 617 0.03 2.51 -28.97
CA ILE A 617 1.48 2.59 -29.23
C ILE A 617 1.83 3.87 -29.97
N ASP A 618 1.02 4.28 -30.96
CA ASP A 618 1.27 5.48 -31.74
C ASP A 618 1.10 6.75 -30.86
N ALA A 619 0.03 6.84 -30.06
CA ALA A 619 -0.16 7.95 -29.12
C ALA A 619 1.04 8.11 -28.13
N TYR A 620 1.57 7.00 -27.62
CA TYR A 620 2.76 7.04 -26.74
C TYR A 620 4.06 7.40 -27.48
N LYS A 621 4.22 6.99 -28.74
CA LYS A 621 5.35 7.43 -29.57
C LYS A 621 5.31 8.94 -29.84
N GLU A 622 4.14 9.46 -30.19
CA GLU A 622 3.94 10.88 -30.40
C GLU A 622 4.21 11.69 -29.14
N ALA A 623 3.70 11.23 -27.97
CA ALA A 623 3.99 11.85 -26.69
C ALA A 623 5.50 11.84 -26.38
N ALA A 624 6.19 10.73 -26.66
CA ALA A 624 7.64 10.62 -26.47
C ALA A 624 8.45 11.53 -27.42
N ALA A 625 7.91 11.86 -28.59
CA ALA A 625 8.55 12.77 -29.54
C ALA A 625 8.34 14.26 -29.19
N ARG A 626 7.30 14.56 -28.38
CA ARG A 626 7.01 15.91 -27.88
C ARG A 626 7.75 16.29 -26.60
N GLY A 627 8.19 15.30 -25.80
CA GLY A 627 8.92 15.47 -24.53
C GLY A 627 10.36 15.07 -24.64
#